data_62b310cba8b6e39cf199209b67c7b2a2
#
_entry.id   62b310cba8b6e39cf199209b67c7b2a2
#
_cell.length_a   1.000
_cell.length_b   1.000
_cell.length_c   1.000
_cell.angle_alpha   90.00
_cell.angle_beta   90.00
_cell.angle_gamma   90.00
#
_symmetry.space_group_name_H-M   'P 1'
#
loop_
_entity.id
_entity.type
_entity.pdbx_description
1 polymer ?
#
loop_
_entity_poly.entity_id
_entity_poly.type
_entity_poly.pdbx_seq_one_letter_code
_entity_poly.pdbx_strand_id
1 'polypeptide(L)'
;MSEPRPRLGGWGRLLFGLAAAAVVASGCAHRRPRLGTAEAVVTSAGTFLLVYESADRAGGEMVRRALIVGAPRLARWGTLRAPVEVQVLPTHESLERAVNRPGFDWLRAWARREVVFVQSPSTWFEGGPTQAQVNELLLHELTHCVMYQAASPGDEWQRKGIPVWFREGMASVTANQGYRRASWAGLARLLAGPPAEDPIDAPERLFREESDAVYSAGHHAFAFLVRRYGDGAVRGVLAEMHAGRGFEQAFEAAVGLRADAFVREFRRYVLMGGWRNAPPRFRRRGGHECEPSSFASPGESKSSSSAK
;
A
#
# COMPACT_ATOMS: atom_id res chain seq x y z
N MET A 1 -70.09 5.40 -38.63
CA MET A 1 -70.59 6.74 -38.98
C MET A 1 -69.58 7.70 -38.35
N SER A 2 -68.56 8.05 -39.11
CA SER A 2 -68.38 9.32 -39.84
C SER A 2 -67.75 10.36 -38.95
N GLU A 3 -66.50 10.58 -39.23
CA GLU A 3 -65.68 11.79 -38.99
C GLU A 3 -66.41 13.11 -39.27
N PRO A 4 -65.86 14.32 -38.91
CA PRO A 4 -64.60 14.74 -39.48
C PRO A 4 -63.67 15.62 -38.57
N ARG A 5 -62.42 15.73 -38.98
CA ARG A 5 -61.45 16.77 -38.62
C ARG A 5 -61.80 18.16 -39.26
N PRO A 6 -61.26 19.22 -38.66
CA PRO A 6 -60.62 20.19 -39.52
C PRO A 6 -59.25 20.70 -39.10
N ARG A 7 -58.59 21.29 -40.10
CA ARG A 7 -57.22 21.69 -40.28
C ARG A 7 -56.89 23.08 -39.74
N LEU A 8 -55.62 23.25 -39.38
CA LEU A 8 -54.66 24.32 -39.71
C LEU A 8 -54.93 25.80 -39.30
N GLY A 9 -53.89 26.30 -38.67
CA GLY A 9 -53.55 27.75 -38.82
C GLY A 9 -52.74 28.28 -37.64
N GLY A 10 -51.54 28.76 -37.87
CA GLY A 10 -50.96 29.75 -37.01
C GLY A 10 -49.46 29.60 -36.72
N TRP A 11 -48.68 30.25 -37.55
CA TRP A 11 -47.24 30.46 -37.36
C TRP A 11 -47.01 31.35 -36.12
N GLY A 12 -46.26 30.84 -35.15
CA GLY A 12 -45.73 31.59 -34.03
C GLY A 12 -44.26 31.25 -33.83
N ARG A 13 -43.38 32.10 -34.36
CA ARG A 13 -41.94 32.08 -34.09
C ARG A 13 -41.74 32.35 -32.59
N LEU A 14 -41.38 31.36 -31.83
CA LEU A 14 -40.86 31.51 -30.48
C LEU A 14 -39.35 31.34 -30.54
N LEU A 15 -38.66 32.44 -30.27
CA LEU A 15 -37.24 32.56 -30.04
C LEU A 15 -36.87 31.69 -28.81
N PHE A 16 -36.20 30.56 -29.01
CA PHE A 16 -35.55 29.82 -27.94
C PHE A 16 -34.29 30.57 -27.58
N GLY A 17 -34.35 31.30 -26.48
CA GLY A 17 -33.21 31.84 -25.81
C GLY A 17 -32.35 30.66 -25.26
N LEU A 18 -31.15 30.52 -25.78
CA LEU A 18 -30.10 29.65 -25.21
C LEU A 18 -29.69 30.24 -23.85
N ALA A 19 -30.32 29.77 -22.79
CA ALA A 19 -29.76 29.90 -21.46
C ALA A 19 -28.57 28.92 -21.34
N ALA A 20 -27.36 29.43 -21.56
CA ALA A 20 -26.15 28.72 -21.22
C ALA A 20 -26.12 28.55 -19.69
N ALA A 21 -26.55 27.40 -19.20
CA ALA A 21 -26.32 26.98 -17.84
C ALA A 21 -24.82 26.78 -17.70
N ALA A 22 -24.12 27.77 -17.14
CA ALA A 22 -22.79 27.64 -16.64
C ALA A 22 -22.86 26.61 -15.51
N VAL A 23 -22.52 25.35 -15.81
CA VAL A 23 -22.19 24.34 -14.81
C VAL A 23 -20.91 24.82 -14.16
N VAL A 24 -21.06 25.55 -13.06
CA VAL A 24 -19.98 25.79 -12.13
C VAL A 24 -19.62 24.42 -11.58
N ALA A 25 -18.62 23.79 -12.19
CA ALA A 25 -17.92 22.67 -11.61
C ALA A 25 -17.28 23.19 -10.31
N SER A 26 -18.06 23.11 -9.22
CA SER A 26 -17.52 23.21 -7.87
C SER A 26 -16.65 22.00 -7.65
N GLY A 27 -15.46 22.02 -8.27
CA GLY A 27 -14.35 21.20 -7.85
C GLY A 27 -14.15 21.53 -6.38
N CYS A 28 -14.48 20.59 -5.50
CA CYS A 28 -14.03 20.63 -4.12
C CYS A 28 -12.50 20.66 -4.13
N ALA A 29 -11.94 21.83 -4.35
CA ALA A 29 -10.56 22.11 -4.02
C ALA A 29 -10.47 21.88 -2.52
N HIS A 30 -10.05 20.68 -2.13
CA HIS A 30 -9.65 20.38 -0.77
C HIS A 30 -8.64 21.46 -0.41
N ARG A 31 -9.07 22.41 0.42
CA ARG A 31 -8.18 23.45 0.93
C ARG A 31 -7.02 22.74 1.59
N ARG A 32 -5.90 22.68 0.89
CA ARG A 32 -4.65 22.15 1.46
C ARG A 32 -4.39 22.91 2.76
N PRO A 33 -4.18 22.21 3.88
CA PRO A 33 -3.77 22.89 5.10
C PRO A 33 -2.57 23.78 4.75
N ARG A 34 -2.55 25.01 5.22
CA ARG A 34 -1.40 25.91 5.04
C ARG A 34 -0.32 25.44 6.00
N LEU A 35 0.36 24.37 5.64
CA LEU A 35 1.54 23.91 6.36
C LEU A 35 2.68 24.88 6.03
N GLY A 36 3.34 25.40 7.07
CA GLY A 36 4.22 26.58 6.93
C GLY A 36 5.63 26.28 6.39
N THR A 37 6.05 25.01 6.40
CA THR A 37 7.38 24.58 5.94
C THR A 37 7.23 23.52 4.86
N ALA A 38 7.94 23.69 3.75
CA ALA A 38 8.03 22.71 2.68
C ALA A 38 9.50 22.51 2.29
N GLU A 39 9.96 21.26 2.27
CA GLU A 39 11.32 20.91 1.89
C GLU A 39 11.36 19.69 0.97
N ALA A 40 12.31 19.67 0.02
CA ALA A 40 12.53 18.53 -0.84
C ALA A 40 13.57 17.60 -0.21
N VAL A 41 13.20 16.32 -0.04
CA VAL A 41 14.08 15.26 0.45
C VAL A 41 14.38 14.31 -0.72
N VAL A 42 15.59 14.41 -1.28
CA VAL A 42 16.03 13.57 -2.40
C VAL A 42 16.72 12.32 -1.85
N THR A 43 16.31 11.17 -2.32
CA THR A 43 16.79 9.85 -1.85
C THR A 43 17.03 8.88 -2.99
N SER A 44 17.55 7.69 -2.70
CA SER A 44 17.70 6.60 -3.69
C SER A 44 16.36 6.04 -4.21
N ALA A 45 15.25 6.25 -3.48
CA ALA A 45 13.92 5.84 -3.92
C ALA A 45 13.23 6.89 -4.80
N GLY A 46 13.70 8.13 -4.79
CA GLY A 46 13.12 9.27 -5.50
C GLY A 46 13.02 10.51 -4.62
N THR A 47 12.18 11.45 -5.03
CA THR A 47 11.99 12.74 -4.36
C THR A 47 10.71 12.75 -3.53
N PHE A 48 10.84 13.21 -2.29
CA PHE A 48 9.72 13.49 -1.39
C PHE A 48 9.62 14.98 -1.16
N LEU A 49 8.40 15.52 -1.14
CA LEU A 49 8.11 16.87 -0.71
C LEU A 49 7.51 16.81 0.69
N LEU A 50 8.34 17.06 1.71
CA LEU A 50 7.90 17.06 3.11
C LEU A 50 7.29 18.40 3.46
N VAL A 51 6.06 18.38 3.99
CA VAL A 51 5.30 19.58 4.35
C VAL A 51 4.77 19.43 5.78
N TYR A 52 5.06 20.42 6.65
CA TYR A 52 4.66 20.41 8.05
C TYR A 52 4.47 21.83 8.60
N GLU A 53 3.83 21.97 9.76
CA GLU A 53 3.72 23.24 10.45
C GLU A 53 5.07 23.65 11.04
N SER A 54 5.44 24.92 10.88
CA SER A 54 6.73 25.44 11.38
C SER A 54 6.89 25.28 12.91
N ALA A 55 5.78 25.22 13.64
CA ALA A 55 5.77 24.96 15.07
C ALA A 55 6.09 23.49 15.42
N ASP A 56 5.87 22.55 14.49
CA ASP A 56 6.12 21.10 14.68
C ASP A 56 7.43 20.63 14.01
N ARG A 57 8.49 21.38 14.24
CA ARG A 57 9.83 21.03 13.71
C ARG A 57 10.29 19.64 14.17
N ALA A 58 9.98 19.24 15.39
CA ALA A 58 10.39 17.94 15.93
C ALA A 58 9.73 16.78 15.18
N GLY A 59 8.42 16.84 14.97
CA GLY A 59 7.67 15.86 14.17
C GLY A 59 8.14 15.83 12.72
N GLY A 60 8.33 16.99 12.09
CA GLY A 60 8.89 17.11 10.73
C GLY A 60 10.26 16.45 10.60
N GLU A 61 11.16 16.66 11.55
CA GLU A 61 12.51 16.05 11.53
C GLU A 61 12.47 14.53 11.71
N MET A 62 11.57 13.99 12.55
CA MET A 62 11.37 12.53 12.66
C MET A 62 10.90 11.93 11.34
N VAL A 63 9.97 12.59 10.66
CA VAL A 63 9.49 12.18 9.35
C VAL A 63 10.61 12.26 8.31
N ARG A 64 11.37 13.35 8.27
CA ARG A 64 12.52 13.52 7.37
C ARG A 64 13.53 12.38 7.49
N ARG A 65 13.89 12.01 8.72
CA ARG A 65 14.80 10.88 8.97
C ARG A 65 14.22 9.56 8.50
N ALA A 66 12.91 9.35 8.69
CA ALA A 66 12.24 8.15 8.23
C ALA A 66 12.26 8.02 6.70
N LEU A 67 12.10 9.12 5.96
CA LEU A 67 12.22 9.15 4.50
C LEU A 67 13.61 8.70 4.04
N ILE A 68 14.66 9.22 4.66
CA ILE A 68 16.04 8.89 4.31
C ILE A 68 16.37 7.42 4.64
N VAL A 69 16.03 6.98 5.86
CA VAL A 69 16.31 5.61 6.34
C VAL A 69 15.51 4.55 5.57
N GLY A 70 14.28 4.88 5.17
CA GLY A 70 13.41 3.96 4.43
C GLY A 70 13.76 3.80 2.95
N ALA A 71 14.40 4.79 2.34
CA ALA A 71 14.62 4.84 0.90
C ALA A 71 15.31 3.61 0.29
N PRO A 72 16.37 3.00 0.87
CA PRO A 72 17.00 1.81 0.29
C PRO A 72 16.05 0.60 0.22
N ARG A 73 15.13 0.46 1.21
CA ARG A 73 14.16 -0.63 1.21
C ARG A 73 13.05 -0.41 0.20
N LEU A 74 12.63 0.84 -0.03
CA LEU A 74 11.68 1.20 -1.08
C LEU A 74 12.25 0.93 -2.46
N ALA A 75 13.51 1.28 -2.70
CA ALA A 75 14.20 1.08 -3.97
C ALA A 75 14.29 -0.40 -4.41
N ARG A 76 14.12 -1.34 -3.48
CA ARG A 76 13.95 -2.78 -3.77
C ARG A 76 12.84 -3.05 -4.80
N TRP A 77 11.78 -2.27 -4.77
CA TRP A 77 10.62 -2.45 -5.64
C TRP A 77 10.63 -1.58 -6.88
N GLY A 78 11.51 -0.61 -6.94
CA GLY A 78 11.65 0.39 -7.98
C GLY A 78 11.79 1.78 -7.39
N THR A 79 11.98 2.77 -8.27
CA THR A 79 12.02 4.18 -7.89
C THR A 79 10.69 4.86 -8.13
N LEU A 80 10.41 5.89 -7.36
CA LEU A 80 9.27 6.77 -7.59
C LEU A 80 9.38 7.43 -8.96
N ARG A 81 8.29 7.42 -9.71
CA ARG A 81 8.19 8.05 -11.05
C ARG A 81 7.78 9.52 -10.97
N ALA A 82 7.11 9.88 -9.88
CA ALA A 82 6.73 11.25 -9.55
C ALA A 82 7.05 11.52 -8.08
N PRO A 83 7.32 12.78 -7.70
CA PRO A 83 7.51 13.16 -6.31
C PRO A 83 6.30 12.76 -5.46
N VAL A 84 6.55 12.34 -4.20
CA VAL A 84 5.51 12.06 -3.21
C VAL A 84 5.50 13.19 -2.19
N GLU A 85 4.35 13.84 -2.04
CA GLU A 85 4.11 14.82 -0.99
C GLU A 85 3.83 14.09 0.32
N VAL A 86 4.57 14.42 1.38
CA VAL A 86 4.37 13.87 2.73
C VAL A 86 3.91 15.01 3.62
N GLN A 87 2.61 15.00 3.92
CA GLN A 87 1.95 16.04 4.74
C GLN A 87 1.89 15.59 6.21
N VAL A 88 2.64 16.27 7.08
CA VAL A 88 2.57 16.06 8.52
C VAL A 88 1.45 16.94 9.08
N LEU A 89 0.39 16.29 9.52
CA LEU A 89 -0.82 16.94 10.01
C LEU A 89 -0.79 17.07 11.54
N PRO A 90 -1.19 18.21 12.11
CA PRO A 90 -0.94 18.52 13.53
C PRO A 90 -1.73 17.62 14.49
N THR A 91 -2.92 17.15 14.11
CA THR A 91 -3.78 16.36 15.00
C THR A 91 -4.37 15.15 14.28
N HIS A 92 -4.88 14.20 15.08
CA HIS A 92 -5.62 13.04 14.56
C HIS A 92 -6.85 13.46 13.75
N GLU A 93 -7.64 14.42 14.25
CA GLU A 93 -8.84 14.90 13.53
C GLU A 93 -8.48 15.57 12.18
N SER A 94 -7.32 16.23 12.11
CA SER A 94 -6.86 16.79 10.83
C SER A 94 -6.49 15.70 9.83
N LEU A 95 -5.94 14.59 10.30
CA LEU A 95 -5.70 13.40 9.48
C LEU A 95 -7.03 12.79 9.01
N GLU A 96 -7.96 12.50 9.91
CA GLU A 96 -9.27 11.92 9.55
C GLU A 96 -10.00 12.75 8.51
N ARG A 97 -10.00 14.09 8.67
CA ARG A 97 -10.58 15.01 7.69
C ARG A 97 -9.88 14.96 6.34
N ALA A 98 -8.53 14.95 6.33
CA ALA A 98 -7.75 14.94 5.09
C ALA A 98 -7.98 13.67 4.26
N VAL A 99 -8.20 12.54 4.93
CA VAL A 99 -8.41 11.26 4.28
C VAL A 99 -9.88 10.85 4.16
N ASN A 100 -10.79 11.65 4.75
CA ASN A 100 -12.23 11.39 4.83
C ASN A 100 -12.56 10.04 5.48
N ARG A 101 -11.96 9.78 6.65
CA ARG A 101 -12.10 8.54 7.42
C ARG A 101 -12.31 8.84 8.90
N PRO A 102 -13.48 9.34 9.32
CA PRO A 102 -13.77 9.59 10.74
C PRO A 102 -13.95 8.29 11.53
N GLY A 103 -13.54 8.31 12.81
CA GLY A 103 -13.75 7.21 13.74
C GLY A 103 -12.75 6.05 13.61
N PHE A 104 -11.56 6.32 13.07
CA PHE A 104 -10.48 5.34 13.02
C PHE A 104 -9.35 5.73 14.00
N ASP A 105 -9.60 5.63 15.30
CA ASP A 105 -8.71 6.08 16.38
C ASP A 105 -7.27 5.55 16.28
N TRP A 106 -7.08 4.39 15.65
CA TRP A 106 -5.78 3.78 15.42
C TRP A 106 -5.03 4.34 14.21
N LEU A 107 -5.72 5.09 13.32
CA LEU A 107 -5.13 5.60 12.09
C LEU A 107 -4.04 6.65 12.42
N ARG A 108 -2.84 6.47 11.90
CA ARG A 108 -1.72 7.43 12.08
C ARG A 108 -1.18 7.96 10.77
N ALA A 109 -1.40 7.23 9.65
CA ALA A 109 -1.03 7.67 8.32
C ALA A 109 -1.92 7.03 7.25
N TRP A 110 -1.90 7.61 6.06
CA TRP A 110 -2.65 7.13 4.90
C TRP A 110 -1.96 7.50 3.61
N ALA A 111 -1.66 6.51 2.79
CA ALA A 111 -1.04 6.70 1.49
C ALA A 111 -2.05 6.76 0.34
N ARG A 112 -1.76 7.63 -0.61
CA ARG A 112 -2.27 7.62 -1.99
C ARG A 112 -1.09 7.50 -2.95
N ARG A 113 -1.34 7.60 -4.25
CA ARG A 113 -0.28 7.44 -5.26
C ARG A 113 0.89 8.43 -5.10
N GLU A 114 0.58 9.70 -4.83
CA GLU A 114 1.55 10.80 -4.79
C GLU A 114 1.50 11.60 -3.49
N VAL A 115 0.72 11.14 -2.52
CA VAL A 115 0.56 11.82 -1.23
C VAL A 115 0.52 10.81 -0.09
N VAL A 116 1.26 11.10 0.98
CA VAL A 116 1.10 10.46 2.29
C VAL A 116 0.67 11.52 3.29
N PHE A 117 -0.47 11.28 3.94
CA PHE A 117 -0.91 12.04 5.09
C PHE A 117 -0.44 11.31 6.34
N VAL A 118 0.24 11.99 7.24
CA VAL A 118 0.70 11.41 8.50
C VAL A 118 0.35 12.35 9.65
N GLN A 119 -0.26 11.81 10.71
CA GLN A 119 -0.42 12.56 11.96
C GLN A 119 0.97 12.90 12.51
N SER A 120 1.17 14.12 12.98
CA SER A 120 2.44 14.49 13.60
C SER A 120 2.88 13.47 14.64
N PRO A 121 4.11 12.93 14.54
CA PRO A 121 4.66 12.05 15.57
C PRO A 121 4.58 12.64 16.97
N SER A 122 4.69 13.95 17.11
CA SER A 122 4.60 14.66 18.39
C SER A 122 3.26 14.49 19.09
N THR A 123 2.22 13.99 18.39
CA THR A 123 0.85 13.90 18.91
C THR A 123 0.28 12.47 18.91
N TRP A 124 1.10 11.45 18.70
CA TRP A 124 0.58 10.07 18.63
C TRP A 124 0.11 9.57 20.01
N PHE A 125 0.87 9.85 21.04
CA PHE A 125 0.58 9.50 22.45
C PHE A 125 1.52 10.31 23.37
N GLU A 126 1.25 10.30 24.65
CA GLU A 126 2.10 10.93 25.66
C GLU A 126 3.51 10.36 25.62
N GLY A 127 4.52 11.21 25.60
CA GLY A 127 5.93 10.87 25.45
C GLY A 127 6.39 10.65 24.00
N GLY A 128 5.46 10.61 23.04
CA GLY A 128 5.74 10.46 21.60
C GLY A 128 6.28 9.08 21.19
N PRO A 129 6.33 8.80 19.89
CA PRO A 129 6.90 7.55 19.37
C PRO A 129 8.43 7.57 19.35
N THR A 130 9.02 6.39 19.32
CA THR A 130 10.44 6.25 18.97
C THR A 130 10.63 6.50 17.46
N GLN A 131 11.85 6.89 17.07
CA GLN A 131 12.19 7.03 15.66
C GLN A 131 11.95 5.73 14.87
N ALA A 132 12.16 4.56 15.49
CA ALA A 132 11.91 3.27 14.87
C ALA A 132 10.43 3.05 14.50
N GLN A 133 9.51 3.48 15.36
CA GLN A 133 8.07 3.40 15.09
C GLN A 133 7.66 4.33 13.93
N VAL A 134 8.21 5.54 13.87
CA VAL A 134 7.97 6.47 12.75
C VAL A 134 8.55 5.90 11.44
N ASN A 135 9.77 5.37 11.47
CA ASN A 135 10.40 4.73 10.32
C ASN A 135 9.55 3.57 9.79
N GLU A 136 9.05 2.72 10.67
CA GLU A 136 8.23 1.57 10.32
C GLU A 136 6.92 2.00 9.65
N LEU A 137 6.19 2.94 10.27
CA LEU A 137 4.93 3.42 9.74
C LEU A 137 5.14 4.07 8.37
N LEU A 138 6.08 5.00 8.24
CA LEU A 138 6.31 5.68 6.97
C LEU A 138 6.79 4.74 5.88
N LEU A 139 7.64 3.77 6.21
CA LEU A 139 8.09 2.78 5.24
C LEU A 139 6.92 1.93 4.71
N HIS A 140 5.94 1.61 5.57
CA HIS A 140 4.70 0.94 5.17
C HIS A 140 3.91 1.81 4.16
N GLU A 141 3.61 3.05 4.51
CA GLU A 141 2.82 3.95 3.68
C GLU A 141 3.51 4.31 2.36
N LEU A 142 4.81 4.58 2.39
CA LEU A 142 5.58 4.88 1.20
C LEU A 142 5.70 3.68 0.25
N THR A 143 5.63 2.47 0.78
CA THR A 143 5.57 1.26 -0.05
C THR A 143 4.31 1.25 -0.92
N HIS A 144 3.17 1.72 -0.40
CA HIS A 144 1.97 1.90 -1.21
C HIS A 144 2.19 2.89 -2.35
N CYS A 145 2.85 4.03 -2.09
CA CYS A 145 3.16 5.02 -3.13
C CYS A 145 4.02 4.41 -4.25
N VAL A 146 5.10 3.71 -3.89
CA VAL A 146 5.97 3.03 -4.87
C VAL A 146 5.18 2.00 -5.68
N MET A 147 4.37 1.17 -5.01
CA MET A 147 3.55 0.17 -5.68
C MET A 147 2.56 0.79 -6.66
N TYR A 148 1.82 1.82 -6.25
CA TYR A 148 0.81 2.46 -7.10
C TYR A 148 1.44 3.15 -8.31
N GLN A 149 2.57 3.84 -8.13
CA GLN A 149 3.30 4.46 -9.23
C GLN A 149 3.94 3.43 -10.17
N ALA A 150 4.42 2.31 -9.62
CA ALA A 150 4.97 1.22 -10.42
C ALA A 150 3.89 0.44 -11.20
N ALA A 151 2.66 0.35 -10.65
CA ALA A 151 1.55 -0.40 -11.25
C ALA A 151 0.77 0.40 -12.31
N SER A 152 0.82 1.75 -12.29
CA SER A 152 0.03 2.57 -13.21
C SER A 152 0.66 3.94 -13.45
N PRO A 153 0.57 4.49 -14.67
CA PRO A 153 1.02 5.86 -14.97
C PRO A 153 0.14 6.93 -14.29
N GLY A 154 -1.09 6.61 -13.88
CA GLY A 154 -2.05 7.52 -13.25
C GLY A 154 -2.83 6.85 -12.12
N ASP A 155 -3.98 7.44 -11.77
CA ASP A 155 -4.86 6.93 -10.70
C ASP A 155 -5.64 5.66 -11.06
N GLU A 156 -5.40 5.11 -12.24
CA GLU A 156 -6.02 3.88 -12.70
C GLU A 156 -5.64 2.65 -11.88
N TRP A 157 -4.59 2.74 -11.03
CA TRP A 157 -4.18 1.66 -10.14
C TRP A 157 -5.34 1.11 -9.30
N GLN A 158 -6.31 1.95 -8.94
CA GLN A 158 -7.50 1.54 -8.18
C GLN A 158 -8.35 0.52 -8.92
N ARG A 159 -8.39 0.62 -10.25
CA ARG A 159 -9.13 -0.30 -11.14
C ARG A 159 -8.34 -1.53 -11.55
N LYS A 160 -7.07 -1.62 -11.16
CA LYS A 160 -6.20 -2.75 -11.52
C LYS A 160 -6.50 -4.02 -10.71
N GLY A 161 -7.35 -3.95 -9.69
CA GLY A 161 -7.75 -5.10 -8.88
C GLY A 161 -6.64 -5.69 -8.02
N ILE A 162 -5.73 -4.85 -7.49
CA ILE A 162 -4.66 -5.31 -6.59
C ILE A 162 -5.29 -5.85 -5.31
N PRO A 163 -5.17 -7.16 -5.01
CA PRO A 163 -5.78 -7.73 -3.83
C PRO A 163 -5.12 -7.24 -2.55
N VAL A 164 -5.90 -7.21 -1.47
CA VAL A 164 -5.45 -6.72 -0.16
C VAL A 164 -4.21 -7.45 0.32
N TRP A 165 -4.17 -8.78 0.19
CA TRP A 165 -3.02 -9.57 0.63
C TRP A 165 -1.71 -9.16 -0.06
N PHE A 166 -1.76 -8.77 -1.35
CA PHE A 166 -0.58 -8.31 -2.08
C PHE A 166 -0.20 -6.89 -1.62
N ARG A 167 -1.19 -6.00 -1.54
CA ARG A 167 -0.99 -4.59 -1.22
C ARG A 167 -0.46 -4.40 0.21
N GLU A 168 -1.16 -4.93 1.19
CA GLU A 168 -0.77 -4.82 2.60
C GLU A 168 0.42 -5.71 2.94
N GLY A 169 0.52 -6.85 2.27
CA GLY A 169 1.66 -7.76 2.41
C GLY A 169 2.97 -7.13 1.94
N MET A 170 2.96 -6.47 0.76
CA MET A 170 4.13 -5.75 0.25
C MET A 170 4.59 -4.67 1.23
N ALA A 171 3.66 -3.85 1.72
CA ALA A 171 3.96 -2.80 2.69
C ALA A 171 4.49 -3.36 4.01
N SER A 172 3.83 -4.38 4.55
CA SER A 172 4.21 -5.01 5.82
C SER A 172 5.57 -5.72 5.76
N VAL A 173 5.89 -6.41 4.66
CA VAL A 173 7.20 -7.05 4.45
C VAL A 173 8.30 -6.02 4.29
N THR A 174 8.05 -4.95 3.52
CA THR A 174 9.02 -3.88 3.33
C THR A 174 9.34 -3.16 4.63
N ALA A 175 8.31 -2.89 5.44
CA ALA A 175 8.46 -2.26 6.76
C ALA A 175 8.98 -3.21 7.86
N ASN A 176 9.24 -4.49 7.54
CA ASN A 176 9.71 -5.50 8.49
C ASN A 176 8.77 -5.71 9.69
N GLN A 177 7.47 -5.72 9.45
CA GLN A 177 6.43 -5.84 10.49
C GLN A 177 6.09 -7.28 10.91
N GLY A 178 6.89 -8.26 10.48
CA GLY A 178 6.65 -9.68 10.76
C GLY A 178 6.53 -10.03 12.24
N TYR A 179 7.27 -9.32 13.10
CA TYR A 179 7.26 -9.53 14.56
C TYR A 179 5.89 -9.25 15.21
N ARG A 180 5.03 -8.45 14.54
CA ARG A 180 3.66 -8.11 15.00
C ARG A 180 2.61 -9.05 14.43
N ARG A 181 2.98 -9.99 13.56
CA ARG A 181 2.04 -10.84 12.85
C ARG A 181 1.78 -12.14 13.58
N ALA A 182 0.66 -12.75 13.29
CA ALA A 182 0.32 -14.05 13.84
C ALA A 182 1.43 -15.08 13.57
N SER A 183 1.66 -15.96 14.52
CA SER A 183 2.54 -17.12 14.29
C SER A 183 1.97 -18.04 13.19
N TRP A 184 2.78 -18.93 12.64
CA TRP A 184 2.32 -19.91 11.65
C TRP A 184 1.13 -20.74 12.15
N ALA A 185 1.13 -21.15 13.41
CA ALA A 185 -0.01 -21.86 14.01
C ALA A 185 -1.25 -20.97 14.16
N GLY A 186 -1.07 -19.69 14.48
CA GLY A 186 -2.15 -18.70 14.50
C GLY A 186 -2.73 -18.49 13.10
N LEU A 187 -1.88 -18.29 12.10
CA LEU A 187 -2.30 -18.14 10.71
C LEU A 187 -3.02 -19.38 10.18
N ALA A 188 -2.54 -20.59 10.50
CA ALA A 188 -3.20 -21.83 10.11
C ALA A 188 -4.62 -21.93 10.67
N ARG A 189 -4.83 -21.48 11.92
CA ARG A 189 -6.20 -21.42 12.50
C ARG A 189 -7.10 -20.43 11.78
N LEU A 190 -6.58 -19.24 11.44
CA LEU A 190 -7.34 -18.26 10.67
C LEU A 190 -7.75 -18.79 9.29
N LEU A 191 -6.82 -19.44 8.57
CA LEU A 191 -7.07 -19.99 7.24
C LEU A 191 -7.87 -21.30 7.24
N ALA A 192 -8.04 -21.96 8.38
CA ALA A 192 -8.89 -23.13 8.55
C ALA A 192 -10.33 -22.78 8.98
N GLY A 193 -10.61 -21.49 9.23
CA GLY A 193 -11.90 -20.96 9.60
C GLY A 193 -12.94 -20.99 8.46
N PRO A 194 -14.16 -20.52 8.72
CA PRO A 194 -15.20 -20.43 7.70
C PRO A 194 -14.77 -19.53 6.52
N PRO A 195 -15.17 -19.82 5.27
CA PRO A 195 -14.80 -18.99 4.10
C PRO A 195 -15.19 -17.51 4.24
N ALA A 196 -16.27 -17.19 4.97
CA ALA A 196 -16.70 -15.82 5.21
C ALA A 196 -15.77 -15.04 6.16
N GLU A 197 -14.88 -15.73 6.87
CA GLU A 197 -13.90 -15.19 7.82
C GLU A 197 -12.46 -15.39 7.31
N ASP A 198 -12.32 -15.73 6.04
CA ASP A 198 -11.00 -15.89 5.43
C ASP A 198 -10.35 -14.53 5.19
N PRO A 199 -9.18 -14.24 5.79
CA PRO A 199 -8.54 -12.93 5.70
C PRO A 199 -7.93 -12.62 4.32
N ILE A 200 -7.88 -13.60 3.42
CA ILE A 200 -7.41 -13.40 2.04
C ILE A 200 -8.57 -13.19 1.08
N ASP A 201 -9.63 -14.00 1.20
CA ASP A 201 -10.75 -13.99 0.25
C ASP A 201 -11.87 -13.02 0.66
N ALA A 202 -11.99 -12.71 1.96
CA ALA A 202 -13.01 -11.80 2.51
C ALA A 202 -12.42 -10.70 3.42
N PRO A 203 -11.32 -10.02 3.00
CA PRO A 203 -10.60 -9.07 3.84
C PRO A 203 -11.44 -7.86 4.26
N GLU A 204 -12.36 -7.39 3.41
CA GLU A 204 -13.14 -6.17 3.65
C GLU A 204 -14.01 -6.28 4.90
N ARG A 205 -14.56 -7.47 5.16
CA ARG A 205 -15.35 -7.74 6.36
C ARG A 205 -14.51 -7.68 7.62
N LEU A 206 -13.31 -8.26 7.57
CA LEU A 206 -12.42 -8.38 8.73
C LEU A 206 -11.63 -7.10 9.03
N PHE A 207 -11.48 -6.19 8.08
CA PHE A 207 -10.69 -4.97 8.30
C PHE A 207 -11.15 -4.10 9.45
N ARG A 208 -12.43 -4.13 9.78
CA ARG A 208 -12.98 -3.32 10.89
C ARG A 208 -12.84 -4.00 12.23
N GLU A 209 -13.03 -5.31 12.27
CA GLU A 209 -13.16 -6.09 13.50
C GLU A 209 -11.86 -6.80 13.87
N GLU A 210 -11.15 -7.33 12.86
CA GLU A 210 -9.96 -8.18 13.01
C GLU A 210 -8.86 -7.79 12.01
N SER A 211 -8.52 -6.51 11.92
CA SER A 211 -7.51 -6.04 10.96
C SER A 211 -6.17 -6.78 11.06
N ASP A 212 -5.78 -7.20 12.27
CA ASP A 212 -4.54 -7.98 12.48
C ASP A 212 -4.56 -9.33 11.76
N ALA A 213 -5.72 -9.96 11.59
CA ALA A 213 -5.85 -11.19 10.81
C ALA A 213 -5.54 -10.93 9.33
N VAL A 214 -6.11 -9.85 8.76
CA VAL A 214 -5.89 -9.44 7.37
C VAL A 214 -4.42 -9.08 7.13
N TYR A 215 -3.83 -8.25 8.00
CA TYR A 215 -2.41 -7.88 7.90
C TYR A 215 -1.49 -9.09 8.06
N SER A 216 -1.83 -10.02 8.95
CA SER A 216 -1.02 -11.25 9.15
C SER A 216 -1.07 -12.15 7.92
N ALA A 217 -2.25 -12.39 7.37
CA ALA A 217 -2.40 -13.19 6.16
C ALA A 217 -1.69 -12.55 4.96
N GLY A 218 -1.85 -11.24 4.77
CA GLY A 218 -1.17 -10.48 3.72
C GLY A 218 0.36 -10.55 3.85
N HIS A 219 0.90 -10.29 5.04
CA HIS A 219 2.34 -10.38 5.30
C HIS A 219 2.92 -11.74 4.92
N HIS A 220 2.31 -12.80 5.43
CA HIS A 220 2.81 -14.16 5.20
C HIS A 220 2.64 -14.61 3.75
N ALA A 221 1.53 -14.24 3.08
CA ALA A 221 1.31 -14.56 1.68
C ALA A 221 2.34 -13.84 0.78
N PHE A 222 2.59 -12.56 1.04
CA PHE A 222 3.58 -11.81 0.28
C PHE A 222 5.02 -12.27 0.57
N ALA A 223 5.36 -12.56 1.83
CA ALA A 223 6.64 -13.14 2.18
C ALA A 223 6.87 -14.51 1.50
N PHE A 224 5.81 -15.33 1.39
CA PHE A 224 5.85 -16.59 0.65
C PHE A 224 6.07 -16.35 -0.85
N LEU A 225 5.40 -15.35 -1.46
CA LEU A 225 5.60 -14.96 -2.86
C LEU A 225 7.06 -14.60 -3.11
N VAL A 226 7.61 -13.70 -2.31
CA VAL A 226 9.00 -13.24 -2.44
C VAL A 226 9.98 -14.39 -2.26
N ARG A 227 9.79 -15.22 -1.23
CA ARG A 227 10.67 -16.35 -0.96
C ARG A 227 10.68 -17.39 -2.08
N ARG A 228 9.54 -17.62 -2.72
CA ARG A 228 9.38 -18.66 -3.74
C ARG A 228 9.75 -18.20 -5.14
N TYR A 229 9.39 -16.96 -5.48
CA TYR A 229 9.50 -16.41 -6.83
C TYR A 229 10.47 -15.24 -6.94
N GLY A 230 10.92 -14.70 -5.80
CA GLY A 230 11.89 -13.61 -5.73
C GLY A 230 11.29 -12.22 -5.98
N ASP A 231 12.08 -11.19 -5.70
CA ASP A 231 11.70 -9.78 -5.89
C ASP A 231 11.43 -9.45 -7.37
N GLY A 232 12.11 -10.15 -8.27
CA GLY A 232 11.92 -9.99 -9.71
C GLY A 232 10.49 -10.29 -10.17
N ALA A 233 9.85 -11.30 -9.57
CA ALA A 233 8.45 -11.63 -9.88
C ALA A 233 7.52 -10.49 -9.45
N VAL A 234 7.73 -9.92 -8.25
CA VAL A 234 6.95 -8.77 -7.76
C VAL A 234 7.09 -7.57 -8.69
N ARG A 235 8.34 -7.20 -9.03
CA ARG A 235 8.58 -6.11 -9.99
C ARG A 235 7.98 -6.40 -11.36
N GLY A 236 8.01 -7.66 -11.78
CA GLY A 236 7.37 -8.10 -13.03
C GLY A 236 5.85 -7.89 -13.01
N VAL A 237 5.16 -8.26 -11.91
CA VAL A 237 3.73 -8.00 -11.74
C VAL A 237 3.43 -6.51 -11.88
N LEU A 238 4.17 -5.66 -11.17
CA LEU A 238 3.96 -4.21 -11.23
C LEU A 238 4.22 -3.64 -12.64
N ALA A 239 5.26 -4.13 -13.33
CA ALA A 239 5.58 -3.71 -14.70
C ALA A 239 4.48 -4.12 -15.71
N GLU A 240 3.97 -5.34 -15.62
CA GLU A 240 2.87 -5.81 -16.46
C GLU A 240 1.58 -5.02 -16.21
N MET A 241 1.32 -4.67 -14.94
CA MET A 241 0.21 -3.79 -14.60
C MET A 241 0.40 -2.39 -15.20
N HIS A 242 1.62 -1.85 -15.14
CA HIS A 242 1.94 -0.55 -15.73
C HIS A 242 1.73 -0.55 -17.25
N ALA A 243 2.01 -1.67 -17.91
CA ALA A 243 1.77 -1.88 -19.34
C ALA A 243 0.29 -2.03 -19.72
N GLY A 244 -0.65 -1.90 -18.76
CA GLY A 244 -2.09 -1.88 -19.01
C GLY A 244 -2.87 -3.09 -18.51
N ARG A 245 -2.21 -4.17 -18.05
CA ARG A 245 -2.89 -5.38 -17.56
C ARG A 245 -3.54 -5.13 -16.19
N GLY A 246 -4.65 -5.83 -15.93
CA GLY A 246 -5.18 -5.99 -14.57
C GLY A 246 -4.28 -6.92 -13.74
N PHE A 247 -4.46 -6.92 -12.42
CA PHE A 247 -3.62 -7.69 -11.49
C PHE A 247 -3.54 -9.17 -11.84
N GLU A 248 -4.67 -9.84 -12.09
CA GLU A 248 -4.72 -11.28 -12.39
C GLU A 248 -3.86 -11.66 -13.60
N GLN A 249 -4.00 -10.91 -14.69
CA GLN A 249 -3.22 -11.14 -15.91
C GLN A 249 -1.73 -10.82 -15.71
N ALA A 250 -1.43 -9.74 -14.99
CA ALA A 250 -0.08 -9.33 -14.67
C ALA A 250 0.62 -10.36 -13.77
N PHE A 251 -0.10 -10.86 -12.78
CA PHE A 251 0.41 -11.88 -11.87
C PHE A 251 0.71 -13.19 -12.62
N GLU A 252 -0.21 -13.68 -13.45
CA GLU A 252 0.01 -14.87 -14.25
C GLU A 252 1.20 -14.73 -15.21
N ALA A 253 1.33 -13.57 -15.85
CA ALA A 253 2.44 -13.29 -16.77
C ALA A 253 3.81 -13.28 -16.07
N ALA A 254 3.89 -12.68 -14.87
CA ALA A 254 5.15 -12.49 -14.16
C ALA A 254 5.54 -13.70 -13.27
N VAL A 255 4.55 -14.36 -12.66
CA VAL A 255 4.77 -15.47 -11.72
C VAL A 255 4.70 -16.82 -12.41
N GLY A 256 3.97 -16.90 -13.53
CA GLY A 256 3.77 -18.13 -14.30
C GLY A 256 2.66 -19.01 -13.75
N LEU A 257 1.78 -18.44 -12.92
CA LEU A 257 0.67 -19.14 -12.29
C LEU A 257 -0.42 -18.11 -11.94
N ARG A 258 -1.68 -18.51 -12.01
CA ARG A 258 -2.81 -17.64 -11.66
C ARG A 258 -2.79 -17.26 -10.17
N ALA A 259 -3.26 -16.06 -9.82
CA ALA A 259 -3.23 -15.59 -8.43
C ALA A 259 -4.07 -16.47 -7.49
N ASP A 260 -5.22 -16.97 -7.94
CA ASP A 260 -6.03 -17.93 -7.16
C ASP A 260 -5.30 -19.26 -6.91
N ALA A 261 -4.56 -19.75 -7.88
CA ALA A 261 -3.73 -20.96 -7.73
C ALA A 261 -2.57 -20.72 -6.74
N PHE A 262 -1.95 -19.54 -6.79
CA PHE A 262 -0.96 -19.12 -5.81
C PHE A 262 -1.52 -19.09 -4.39
N VAL A 263 -2.70 -18.51 -4.20
CA VAL A 263 -3.37 -18.44 -2.89
C VAL A 263 -3.67 -19.86 -2.36
N ARG A 264 -4.15 -20.76 -3.22
CA ARG A 264 -4.33 -22.18 -2.84
C ARG A 264 -3.01 -22.86 -2.44
N GLU A 265 -1.92 -22.58 -3.15
CA GLU A 265 -0.59 -23.09 -2.82
C GLU A 265 -0.09 -22.55 -1.48
N PHE A 266 -0.26 -21.25 -1.24
CA PHE A 266 0.08 -20.62 0.03
C PHE A 266 -0.71 -21.23 1.20
N ARG A 267 -2.03 -21.41 1.07
CA ARG A 267 -2.86 -22.06 2.10
C ARG A 267 -2.38 -23.46 2.40
N ARG A 268 -2.12 -24.26 1.37
CA ARG A 268 -1.54 -25.61 1.55
C ARG A 268 -0.23 -25.55 2.31
N TYR A 269 0.65 -24.63 1.93
CA TYR A 269 1.92 -24.43 2.60
C TYR A 269 1.74 -24.14 4.11
N VAL A 270 0.83 -23.25 4.47
CA VAL A 270 0.54 -22.89 5.87
C VAL A 270 -0.05 -24.07 6.64
N LEU A 271 -1.08 -24.71 6.09
CA LEU A 271 -1.81 -25.81 6.73
C LEU A 271 -0.93 -27.08 6.91
N MET A 272 0.03 -27.29 6.04
CA MET A 272 0.99 -28.42 6.14
C MET A 272 2.24 -28.10 6.98
N GLY A 273 2.26 -26.97 7.70
CA GLY A 273 3.35 -26.64 8.62
C GLY A 273 4.62 -26.09 7.96
N GLY A 274 4.53 -25.53 6.76
CA GLY A 274 5.62 -24.81 6.11
C GLY A 274 6.51 -25.69 5.19
N TRP A 275 7.80 -25.31 5.04
CA TRP A 275 8.71 -25.87 4.03
C TRP A 275 9.08 -27.34 4.18
N ARG A 276 8.69 -28.02 5.23
CA ARG A 276 9.05 -29.45 5.44
C ARG A 276 8.58 -30.35 4.31
N ASN A 277 7.54 -29.94 3.56
CA ASN A 277 6.93 -30.71 2.48
C ASN A 277 6.75 -29.89 1.18
N ALA A 278 7.46 -28.77 0.99
CA ALA A 278 7.33 -28.00 -0.24
C ALA A 278 7.97 -28.76 -1.42
N PRO A 279 7.30 -28.83 -2.58
CA PRO A 279 7.90 -29.42 -3.78
C PRO A 279 9.16 -28.63 -4.20
N PRO A 280 10.15 -29.27 -4.83
CA PRO A 280 11.38 -28.63 -5.25
C PRO A 280 11.12 -27.45 -6.17
N ARG A 281 11.94 -26.41 -6.06
CA ARG A 281 11.87 -25.18 -6.86
C ARG A 281 11.78 -25.53 -8.35
N PHE A 282 10.81 -24.97 -9.05
CA PHE A 282 10.77 -25.03 -10.51
C PHE A 282 11.97 -24.26 -11.05
N ARG A 283 13.00 -24.95 -11.52
CA ARG A 283 14.08 -24.33 -12.30
C ARG A 283 13.51 -23.87 -13.63
N ARG A 284 13.41 -22.55 -13.86
CA ARG A 284 13.26 -22.04 -15.23
C ARG A 284 14.46 -22.54 -16.04
N ARG A 285 14.21 -23.24 -17.14
CA ARG A 285 15.23 -23.49 -18.15
C ARG A 285 15.65 -22.14 -18.77
N GLY A 286 16.90 -21.75 -18.56
CA GLY A 286 17.54 -20.60 -19.22
C GLY A 286 17.51 -19.31 -18.37
N GLY A 287 18.59 -19.06 -17.59
CA GLY A 287 18.86 -17.78 -16.92
C GLY A 287 19.98 -17.96 -15.90
N HIS A 288 21.03 -17.20 -16.05
CA HIS A 288 22.27 -17.19 -15.29
C HIS A 288 22.05 -17.26 -13.78
N GLU A 289 22.85 -18.11 -13.12
CA GLU A 289 22.92 -18.26 -11.66
C GLU A 289 23.44 -16.97 -11.03
N CYS A 290 22.62 -16.30 -10.21
CA CYS A 290 23.11 -15.38 -9.21
C CYS A 290 23.14 -16.16 -7.88
N GLU A 291 24.32 -16.32 -7.31
CA GLU A 291 24.51 -16.91 -5.99
C GLU A 291 23.76 -16.14 -4.89
N PRO A 292 23.17 -16.82 -3.92
CA PRO A 292 22.53 -16.15 -2.79
C PRO A 292 23.62 -15.61 -1.86
N SER A 293 23.69 -14.28 -1.71
CA SER A 293 24.48 -13.65 -0.67
C SER A 293 24.03 -14.15 0.71
N SER A 294 24.96 -14.78 1.42
CA SER A 294 24.79 -15.25 2.79
C SER A 294 24.62 -14.05 3.74
N PHE A 295 23.42 -13.89 4.29
CA PHE A 295 23.22 -13.05 5.46
C PHE A 295 23.74 -13.82 6.67
N ALA A 296 24.98 -13.51 7.10
CA ALA A 296 25.52 -13.92 8.38
C ALA A 296 24.80 -13.15 9.49
N SER A 297 24.27 -13.88 10.46
CA SER A 297 23.82 -13.34 11.74
C SER A 297 25.01 -12.77 12.51
N PRO A 298 24.86 -11.61 13.19
CA PRO A 298 25.92 -11.10 14.06
C PRO A 298 26.10 -12.06 15.25
N GLY A 299 27.31 -12.60 15.40
CA GLY A 299 27.67 -13.49 16.48
C GLY A 299 27.63 -12.80 17.85
N GLU A 300 27.11 -13.52 18.83
CA GLU A 300 27.21 -13.21 20.24
C GLU A 300 28.69 -13.17 20.67
N SER A 301 29.19 -12.01 21.04
CA SER A 301 30.46 -11.88 21.71
C SER A 301 30.32 -12.32 23.17
N LYS A 302 30.81 -13.53 23.50
CA LYS A 302 31.04 -13.95 24.88
C LYS A 302 32.25 -13.18 25.42
N SER A 303 32.01 -12.27 26.34
CA SER A 303 33.06 -11.71 27.18
C SER A 303 33.49 -12.74 28.22
N SER A 304 34.67 -13.32 28.05
CA SER A 304 35.36 -14.07 29.12
C SER A 304 36.08 -13.06 30.03
N SER A 305 35.57 -12.87 31.24
CA SER A 305 36.30 -12.31 32.37
C SER A 305 37.33 -13.31 32.83
N SER A 306 38.61 -12.93 32.84
CA SER A 306 39.65 -13.64 33.58
C SER A 306 40.34 -12.64 34.48
N ALA A 307 40.22 -12.91 35.75
CA ALA A 307 40.89 -12.20 36.82
C ALA A 307 42.42 -12.51 36.82
N LYS A 308 43.19 -11.47 36.96
CA LYS A 308 44.33 -11.35 37.89
C LYS A 308 44.68 -9.91 38.11
#